data_ecffcab562dae018e46703954ef550ba
#
_entry.id   ecffcab562dae018e46703954ef550ba
#
_cell.length_a   1.000
_cell.length_b   1.000
_cell.length_c   1.000
_cell.angle_alpha   90.00
_cell.angle_beta   90.00
_cell.angle_gamma   90.00
#
_symmetry.space_group_name_H-M   'P 1'
#
loop_
_entity.id
_entity.type
_entity.pdbx_description
1 polymer ?
#
loop_
_entity_poly.entity_id
_entity_poly.type
_entity_poly.pdbx_seq_one_letter_code
_entity_poly.pdbx_strand_id
1 'polypeptide(L)'
;TLHYEEGGTRVRTEEPGKRQRLLDAHRVAEEFYCKQLGSKEAHKGRKFLAERGFNQAMCEHFGVGYAPASWDALTHHLRSKGFTDQEIQIAGLGSKGNRGVYDRFRGRLVWPIRDITGATVGFGARRLDDNDKESPKYLNTPETPIYKKSQLLYGLDLAKRSIATQHKVVIVEGYTDVMAAHVAGVTNAVATCGTAFGSEHVRIIRRLLGDHADPAAGVVLSSGRAHGSEVIFTFDGDSAGQKAALRAYGEDQNFAAQTFVAVAPGGQDPCDLRLAQGNQAIVDLVNSRIPLFE
;
A
#
# COMPACT_ATOMS: atom_id res chain seq x y z
N THR A 1 -7.06 13.36 53.86
CA THR A 1 -8.15 13.24 52.85
C THR A 1 -7.53 13.34 51.49
N LEU A 2 -7.42 12.21 50.78
CA LEU A 2 -6.91 12.15 49.42
C LEU A 2 -8.11 12.38 48.50
N HIS A 3 -8.07 13.44 47.69
CA HIS A 3 -9.00 13.65 46.58
C HIS A 3 -8.50 12.90 45.37
N TYR A 4 -9.27 11.95 44.88
CA TYR A 4 -9.08 11.33 43.55
C TYR A 4 -9.76 12.23 42.53
N GLU A 5 -9.00 12.75 41.56
CA GLU A 5 -9.56 13.35 40.35
C GLU A 5 -9.92 12.22 39.34
N GLU A 6 -11.20 12.02 39.16
CA GLU A 6 -11.72 11.26 38.01
C GLU A 6 -11.74 12.16 36.78
N GLY A 7 -10.75 12.03 35.93
CA GLY A 7 -10.63 12.82 34.68
C GLY A 7 -9.85 12.10 33.60
N GLY A 8 -10.11 10.80 33.40
CA GLY A 8 -9.63 10.06 32.24
C GLY A 8 -10.71 9.96 31.19
N THR A 9 -10.61 10.69 30.08
CA THR A 9 -11.41 10.46 28.89
C THR A 9 -11.19 9.01 28.46
N ARG A 10 -12.17 8.13 28.73
CA ARG A 10 -12.18 6.76 28.21
C ARG A 10 -12.13 6.84 26.70
N VAL A 11 -10.96 6.62 26.12
CA VAL A 11 -10.85 6.19 24.72
C VAL A 11 -11.77 4.99 24.60
N ARG A 12 -12.85 5.12 23.82
CA ARG A 12 -13.74 4.00 23.51
C ARG A 12 -12.89 2.93 22.85
N THR A 13 -12.44 1.96 23.63
CA THR A 13 -11.90 0.71 23.13
C THR A 13 -13.04 0.05 22.36
N GLU A 14 -12.90 -0.02 21.03
CA GLU A 14 -13.83 -0.76 20.18
C GLU A 14 -13.95 -2.17 20.75
N GLU A 15 -15.19 -2.65 20.89
CA GLU A 15 -15.46 -4.00 21.39
C GLU A 15 -14.65 -4.99 20.53
N PRO A 16 -13.79 -5.84 21.12
CA PRO A 16 -12.90 -6.74 20.38
C PRO A 16 -13.61 -7.58 19.30
N GLY A 17 -14.87 -7.93 19.55
CA GLY A 17 -15.71 -8.66 18.58
C GLY A 17 -16.06 -7.86 17.33
N LYS A 18 -16.24 -6.54 17.43
CA LYS A 18 -16.57 -5.71 16.26
C LYS A 18 -15.37 -5.58 15.32
N ARG A 19 -14.18 -5.35 15.86
CA ARG A 19 -12.95 -5.32 15.05
C ARG A 19 -12.73 -6.62 14.29
N GLN A 20 -12.89 -7.77 14.96
CA GLN A 20 -12.73 -9.08 14.34
C GLN A 20 -13.74 -9.29 13.21
N ARG A 21 -14.98 -8.89 13.37
CA ARG A 21 -16.02 -8.97 12.33
C ARG A 21 -15.64 -8.18 11.08
N LEU A 22 -15.04 -7.00 11.23
CA LEU A 22 -14.56 -6.19 10.09
C LEU A 22 -13.38 -6.86 9.37
N LEU A 23 -12.44 -7.44 10.10
CA LEU A 23 -11.33 -8.22 9.53
C LEU A 23 -11.84 -9.46 8.78
N ASP A 24 -12.80 -10.18 9.35
CA ASP A 24 -13.41 -11.34 8.70
C ASP A 24 -14.14 -10.96 7.41
N ALA A 25 -14.84 -9.82 7.40
CA ALA A 25 -15.49 -9.31 6.19
C ALA A 25 -14.46 -9.01 5.08
N HIS A 26 -13.32 -8.42 5.43
CA HIS A 26 -12.25 -8.14 4.45
C HIS A 26 -11.59 -9.43 3.94
N ARG A 27 -11.37 -10.43 4.80
CA ARG A 27 -10.86 -11.73 4.38
C ARG A 27 -11.80 -12.40 3.38
N VAL A 28 -13.11 -12.42 3.67
CA VAL A 28 -14.12 -12.98 2.74
C VAL A 28 -14.18 -12.17 1.43
N ALA A 29 -14.05 -10.84 1.50
CA ALA A 29 -14.02 -10.00 0.31
C ALA A 29 -12.77 -10.27 -0.55
N GLU A 30 -11.59 -10.43 0.07
CA GLU A 30 -10.36 -10.77 -0.64
C GLU A 30 -10.50 -12.11 -1.38
N GLU A 31 -10.95 -13.16 -0.70
CA GLU A 31 -11.20 -14.47 -1.30
C GLU A 31 -12.18 -14.38 -2.49
N PHE A 32 -13.25 -13.59 -2.32
CA PHE A 32 -14.21 -13.34 -3.38
C PHE A 32 -13.57 -12.65 -4.60
N TYR A 33 -12.86 -11.55 -4.40
CA TYR A 33 -12.22 -10.81 -5.49
C TYR A 33 -11.12 -11.62 -6.20
N CYS A 34 -10.31 -12.37 -5.46
CA CYS A 34 -9.30 -13.26 -6.04
C CYS A 34 -9.94 -14.30 -6.97
N LYS A 35 -11.04 -14.91 -6.53
CA LYS A 35 -11.81 -15.86 -7.36
C LYS A 35 -12.40 -15.19 -8.60
N GLN A 36 -12.90 -13.96 -8.48
CA GLN A 36 -13.49 -13.22 -9.61
C GLN A 36 -12.46 -12.85 -10.68
N LEU A 37 -11.16 -12.77 -10.35
CA LEU A 37 -10.12 -12.53 -11.35
C LEU A 37 -10.07 -13.64 -12.42
N GLY A 38 -10.47 -14.86 -12.09
CA GLY A 38 -10.62 -15.98 -13.06
C GLY A 38 -11.90 -15.94 -13.90
N SER A 39 -12.84 -15.04 -13.64
CA SER A 39 -14.11 -14.94 -14.35
C SER A 39 -13.93 -14.45 -15.80
N LYS A 40 -14.95 -14.70 -16.65
CA LYS A 40 -14.95 -14.15 -18.03
C LYS A 40 -14.94 -12.63 -18.03
N GLU A 41 -15.67 -12.01 -17.10
CA GLU A 41 -15.79 -10.56 -16.98
C GLU A 41 -14.43 -9.89 -16.69
N ALA A 42 -13.54 -10.54 -15.94
CA ALA A 42 -12.22 -10.04 -15.58
C ALA A 42 -11.17 -10.03 -16.72
N HIS A 43 -11.56 -10.36 -17.94
CA HIS A 43 -10.64 -10.45 -19.10
C HIS A 43 -9.79 -9.18 -19.28
N LYS A 44 -10.39 -7.97 -19.20
CA LYS A 44 -9.64 -6.70 -19.31
C LYS A 44 -8.61 -6.55 -18.17
N GLY A 45 -8.97 -6.99 -16.96
CA GLY A 45 -8.08 -6.97 -15.81
C GLY A 45 -6.89 -7.91 -15.98
N ARG A 46 -7.13 -9.14 -16.41
CA ARG A 46 -6.05 -10.10 -16.70
C ARG A 46 -5.13 -9.61 -17.82
N LYS A 47 -5.70 -9.00 -18.87
CA LYS A 47 -4.92 -8.40 -19.96
C LYS A 47 -4.02 -7.29 -19.41
N PHE A 48 -4.56 -6.38 -18.61
CA PHE A 48 -3.78 -5.31 -17.98
C PHE A 48 -2.59 -5.84 -17.18
N LEU A 49 -2.79 -6.89 -16.37
CA LEU A 49 -1.75 -7.51 -15.57
C LEU A 49 -0.69 -8.22 -16.45
N ALA A 50 -1.13 -8.94 -17.47
CA ALA A 50 -0.25 -9.64 -18.42
C ALA A 50 0.62 -8.64 -19.20
N GLU A 51 0.05 -7.54 -19.69
CA GLU A 51 0.78 -6.47 -20.39
C GLU A 51 1.85 -5.81 -19.51
N ARG A 52 1.71 -5.89 -18.18
CA ARG A 52 2.70 -5.44 -17.20
C ARG A 52 3.64 -6.55 -16.73
N GLY A 53 3.59 -7.71 -17.38
CA GLY A 53 4.48 -8.84 -17.09
C GLY A 53 4.19 -9.53 -15.76
N PHE A 54 2.94 -9.47 -15.26
CA PHE A 54 2.51 -10.19 -14.08
C PHE A 54 1.76 -11.45 -14.46
N ASN A 55 2.32 -12.61 -14.15
CA ASN A 55 1.69 -13.91 -14.34
C ASN A 55 0.73 -14.25 -13.19
N GLN A 56 0.03 -15.37 -13.31
CA GLN A 56 -0.95 -15.81 -12.32
C GLN A 56 -0.33 -15.97 -10.92
N ALA A 57 0.82 -16.61 -10.80
CA ALA A 57 1.48 -16.86 -9.51
C ALA A 57 1.87 -15.54 -8.81
N MET A 58 2.31 -14.53 -9.58
CA MET A 58 2.59 -13.20 -9.05
C MET A 58 1.30 -12.53 -8.55
N CYS A 59 0.21 -12.60 -9.32
CA CYS A 59 -1.07 -12.04 -8.92
C CYS A 59 -1.62 -12.71 -7.64
N GLU A 60 -1.51 -14.02 -7.54
CA GLU A 60 -1.89 -14.79 -6.35
C GLU A 60 -1.05 -14.41 -5.12
N HIS A 61 0.26 -14.25 -5.29
CA HIS A 61 1.16 -13.83 -4.21
C HIS A 61 0.77 -12.48 -3.60
N PHE A 62 0.37 -11.52 -4.43
CA PHE A 62 -0.08 -10.21 -3.99
C PHE A 62 -1.58 -10.14 -3.66
N GLY A 63 -2.33 -11.20 -3.88
CA GLY A 63 -3.78 -11.26 -3.64
C GLY A 63 -4.58 -10.38 -4.59
N VAL A 64 -4.08 -10.13 -5.81
CA VAL A 64 -4.78 -9.31 -6.80
C VAL A 64 -6.10 -9.97 -7.18
N GLY A 65 -7.17 -9.18 -7.20
CA GLY A 65 -8.50 -9.64 -7.51
C GLY A 65 -9.23 -8.73 -8.51
N TYR A 66 -10.47 -9.07 -8.76
CA TYR A 66 -11.36 -8.32 -9.63
C TYR A 66 -12.70 -8.07 -8.93
N ALA A 67 -13.14 -6.83 -8.90
CA ALA A 67 -14.46 -6.43 -8.45
C ALA A 67 -15.42 -6.42 -9.65
N PRO A 68 -16.45 -7.30 -9.67
CA PRO A 68 -17.43 -7.34 -10.76
C PRO A 68 -18.11 -5.98 -10.99
N ALA A 69 -18.57 -5.73 -12.20
CA ALA A 69 -19.29 -4.50 -12.55
C ALA A 69 -20.71 -4.42 -11.93
N SER A 70 -21.23 -5.55 -11.44
CA SER A 70 -22.50 -5.60 -10.70
C SER A 70 -22.54 -4.62 -9.54
N TRP A 71 -23.74 -4.16 -9.22
CA TRP A 71 -23.97 -3.25 -8.10
C TRP A 71 -23.85 -3.87 -6.72
N ASP A 72 -24.03 -5.18 -6.58
CA ASP A 72 -24.22 -5.86 -5.29
C ASP A 72 -23.60 -7.26 -5.21
N ALA A 73 -22.71 -7.63 -6.14
CA ALA A 73 -22.14 -8.97 -6.18
C ALA A 73 -21.40 -9.32 -4.88
N LEU A 74 -20.53 -8.44 -4.39
CA LEU A 74 -19.83 -8.63 -3.11
C LEU A 74 -20.80 -8.51 -1.94
N THR A 75 -21.67 -7.50 -1.93
CA THR A 75 -22.66 -7.28 -0.86
C THR A 75 -23.55 -8.51 -0.68
N HIS A 76 -24.04 -9.08 -1.80
CA HIS A 76 -24.81 -10.33 -1.77
C HIS A 76 -23.99 -11.48 -1.18
N HIS A 77 -22.75 -11.63 -1.63
CA HIS A 77 -21.85 -12.68 -1.12
C HIS A 77 -21.60 -12.53 0.38
N LEU A 78 -21.32 -11.32 0.87
CA LEU A 78 -21.09 -11.06 2.29
C LEU A 78 -22.34 -11.34 3.13
N ARG A 79 -23.53 -10.95 2.66
CA ARG A 79 -24.79 -11.29 3.33
C ARG A 79 -24.98 -12.80 3.44
N SER A 80 -24.66 -13.56 2.40
CA SER A 80 -24.73 -15.04 2.43
C SER A 80 -23.78 -15.67 3.45
N LYS A 81 -22.73 -14.92 3.85
CA LYS A 81 -21.78 -15.31 4.92
C LYS A 81 -22.16 -14.76 6.31
N GLY A 82 -23.33 -14.15 6.44
CA GLY A 82 -23.87 -13.66 7.71
C GLY A 82 -23.35 -12.27 8.13
N PHE A 83 -22.85 -11.46 7.20
CA PHE A 83 -22.54 -10.08 7.47
C PHE A 83 -23.74 -9.18 7.26
N THR A 84 -23.96 -8.25 8.18
CA THR A 84 -25.02 -7.25 8.10
C THR A 84 -24.65 -6.11 7.18
N ASP A 85 -25.63 -5.38 6.66
CA ASP A 85 -25.43 -4.18 5.86
C ASP A 85 -24.63 -3.11 6.63
N GLN A 86 -24.84 -3.02 7.93
CA GLN A 86 -24.10 -2.10 8.79
C GLN A 86 -22.61 -2.46 8.86
N GLU A 87 -22.29 -3.75 9.05
CA GLU A 87 -20.89 -4.22 9.05
C GLU A 87 -20.22 -3.96 7.69
N ILE A 88 -20.91 -4.23 6.58
CA ILE A 88 -20.42 -4.00 5.21
C ILE A 88 -20.11 -2.52 4.98
N GLN A 89 -20.98 -1.62 5.46
CA GLN A 89 -20.76 -0.17 5.34
C GLN A 89 -19.60 0.31 6.24
N ILE A 90 -19.56 -0.11 7.49
CA ILE A 90 -18.49 0.27 8.44
C ILE A 90 -17.14 -0.25 7.95
N ALA A 91 -17.11 -1.44 7.33
CA ALA A 91 -15.92 -1.99 6.69
C ALA A 91 -15.46 -1.22 5.46
N GLY A 92 -16.28 -0.32 4.91
CA GLY A 92 -15.98 0.41 3.68
C GLY A 92 -16.04 -0.45 2.42
N LEU A 93 -16.65 -1.64 2.50
CA LEU A 93 -16.84 -2.57 1.37
C LEU A 93 -18.10 -2.25 0.56
N GLY A 94 -19.06 -1.59 1.17
CA GLY A 94 -20.28 -1.12 0.53
C GLY A 94 -20.60 0.31 0.90
N SER A 95 -21.39 0.95 0.05
CA SER A 95 -21.91 2.32 0.23
C SER A 95 -23.42 2.30 0.32
N LYS A 96 -23.99 3.22 1.11
CA LYS A 96 -25.45 3.36 1.22
C LYS A 96 -25.98 4.14 0.02
N GLY A 97 -26.96 3.58 -0.66
CA GLY A 97 -27.71 4.23 -1.73
C GLY A 97 -29.21 4.28 -1.42
N ASN A 98 -30.00 4.84 -2.33
CA ASN A 98 -31.46 4.98 -2.18
C ASN A 98 -32.19 3.61 -2.13
N ARG A 99 -31.59 2.57 -2.71
CA ARG A 99 -32.17 1.20 -2.78
C ARG A 99 -31.49 0.19 -1.84
N GLY A 100 -30.65 0.65 -0.92
CA GLY A 100 -29.88 -0.21 -0.01
C GLY A 100 -28.38 -0.08 -0.18
N VAL A 101 -27.64 -1.04 0.35
CA VAL A 101 -26.18 -1.08 0.27
C VAL A 101 -25.75 -1.67 -1.07
N TYR A 102 -24.81 -1.00 -1.73
CA TYR A 102 -24.20 -1.43 -2.98
C TYR A 102 -22.69 -1.50 -2.88
N ASP A 103 -22.05 -2.28 -3.75
CA ASP A 103 -20.61 -2.51 -3.75
C ASP A 103 -19.84 -1.21 -4.00
N ARG A 104 -18.83 -0.95 -3.16
CA ARG A 104 -17.96 0.21 -3.33
C ARG A 104 -17.11 0.10 -4.60
N PHE A 105 -16.56 -1.07 -4.87
CA PHE A 105 -15.70 -1.32 -6.03
C PHE A 105 -16.49 -2.08 -7.10
N ARG A 106 -16.47 -1.59 -8.34
CA ARG A 106 -17.18 -2.19 -9.46
C ARG A 106 -16.38 -2.04 -10.74
N GLY A 107 -16.21 -3.14 -11.50
CA GLY A 107 -15.47 -3.15 -12.77
C GLY A 107 -14.00 -2.76 -12.63
N ARG A 108 -13.35 -3.15 -11.51
CA ARG A 108 -12.00 -2.71 -11.17
C ARG A 108 -11.10 -3.89 -10.82
N LEU A 109 -9.81 -3.77 -11.12
CA LEU A 109 -8.80 -4.56 -10.43
C LEU A 109 -8.68 -4.07 -9.01
N VAL A 110 -8.49 -4.99 -8.05
CA VAL A 110 -8.34 -4.68 -6.63
C VAL A 110 -7.07 -5.31 -6.07
N TRP A 111 -6.39 -4.57 -5.20
CA TRP A 111 -5.24 -5.00 -4.42
C TRP A 111 -5.60 -4.97 -2.95
N PRO A 112 -5.43 -6.07 -2.20
CA PRO A 112 -5.67 -6.06 -0.76
C PRO A 112 -4.60 -5.20 -0.07
N ILE A 113 -5.05 -4.30 0.78
CA ILE A 113 -4.16 -3.53 1.67
C ILE A 113 -4.18 -4.21 3.02
N ARG A 114 -3.01 -4.68 3.46
CA ARG A 114 -2.85 -5.46 4.68
C ARG A 114 -2.13 -4.65 5.73
N ASP A 115 -2.49 -4.88 6.98
CA ASP A 115 -1.72 -4.35 8.10
C ASP A 115 -0.40 -5.13 8.28
N ILE A 116 0.43 -4.70 9.22
CA ILE A 116 1.74 -5.32 9.47
C ILE A 116 1.63 -6.80 9.90
N THR A 117 0.47 -7.24 10.40
CA THR A 117 0.25 -8.65 10.77
C THR A 117 -0.08 -9.52 9.55
N GLY A 118 -0.45 -8.91 8.44
CA GLY A 118 -0.90 -9.56 7.20
C GLY A 118 -2.43 -9.67 7.08
N ALA A 119 -3.19 -9.08 8.02
CA ALA A 119 -4.64 -9.03 7.93
C ALA A 119 -5.08 -7.97 6.93
N THR A 120 -5.99 -8.33 6.02
CA THR A 120 -6.57 -7.41 5.05
C THR A 120 -7.50 -6.43 5.74
N VAL A 121 -7.21 -5.14 5.60
CA VAL A 121 -7.94 -4.05 6.26
C VAL A 121 -8.63 -3.11 5.27
N GLY A 122 -8.32 -3.23 3.99
CA GLY A 122 -8.89 -2.43 2.91
C GLY A 122 -8.41 -2.90 1.55
N PHE A 123 -8.80 -2.14 0.52
CA PHE A 123 -8.43 -2.40 -0.87
C PHE A 123 -8.09 -1.11 -1.59
N GLY A 124 -7.11 -1.17 -2.48
CA GLY A 124 -6.93 -0.22 -3.55
C GLY A 124 -7.50 -0.80 -4.84
N ALA A 125 -8.15 0.03 -5.66
CA ALA A 125 -8.82 -0.42 -6.87
C ALA A 125 -8.53 0.47 -8.05
N ARG A 126 -8.20 -0.12 -9.20
CA ARG A 126 -7.94 0.57 -10.47
C ARG A 126 -9.08 0.33 -11.44
N ARG A 127 -9.59 1.42 -12.01
CA ARG A 127 -10.55 1.39 -13.11
C ARG A 127 -9.94 0.74 -14.35
N LEU A 128 -10.72 -0.08 -15.05
CA LEU A 128 -10.34 -0.77 -16.29
C LEU A 128 -10.97 -0.17 -17.54
N ASP A 129 -11.98 0.69 -17.39
CA ASP A 129 -12.57 1.41 -18.50
C ASP A 129 -11.95 2.79 -18.62
N ASP A 130 -11.12 2.99 -19.63
CA ASP A 130 -10.44 4.26 -19.89
C ASP A 130 -11.39 5.32 -20.49
N ASN A 131 -12.59 4.92 -20.96
CA ASN A 131 -13.63 5.83 -21.47
C ASN A 131 -14.45 6.45 -20.32
N ASP A 132 -14.50 5.82 -19.16
CA ASP A 132 -15.13 6.38 -17.96
C ASP A 132 -14.22 7.45 -17.34
N LYS A 133 -14.43 8.71 -17.71
CA LYS A 133 -13.69 9.86 -17.16
C LYS A 133 -14.33 10.45 -15.90
N GLU A 134 -15.52 10.02 -15.55
CA GLU A 134 -16.26 10.55 -14.38
C GLU A 134 -15.79 9.89 -13.08
N SER A 135 -15.44 8.60 -13.13
CA SER A 135 -14.94 7.92 -11.95
C SER A 135 -13.40 8.01 -11.82
N PRO A 136 -12.86 8.07 -10.60
CA PRO A 136 -11.42 8.18 -10.40
C PRO A 136 -10.69 6.95 -10.95
N LYS A 137 -9.50 7.15 -11.53
CA LYS A 137 -8.64 6.07 -12.03
C LYS A 137 -8.30 5.08 -10.91
N TYR A 138 -7.96 5.59 -9.73
CA TYR A 138 -7.75 4.81 -8.51
C TYR A 138 -8.76 5.19 -7.44
N LEU A 139 -9.29 4.19 -6.77
CA LEU A 139 -10.24 4.32 -5.67
C LEU A 139 -9.79 3.39 -4.54
N ASN A 140 -9.63 3.95 -3.34
CA ASN A 140 -9.25 3.16 -2.16
C ASN A 140 -10.41 3.03 -1.17
N THR A 141 -10.30 2.10 -0.24
CA THR A 141 -11.16 2.03 0.93
C THR A 141 -11.18 3.39 1.64
N PRO A 142 -12.34 3.88 2.10
CA PRO A 142 -12.41 5.10 2.90
C PRO A 142 -11.82 4.86 4.29
N GLU A 143 -11.64 5.93 5.08
CA GLU A 143 -11.29 5.79 6.50
C GLU A 143 -12.34 4.93 7.23
N THR A 144 -11.87 3.89 7.91
CA THR A 144 -12.69 2.98 8.71
C THR A 144 -12.05 2.74 10.08
N PRO A 145 -12.71 2.04 11.01
CA PRO A 145 -12.09 1.69 12.29
C PRO A 145 -10.79 0.88 12.15
N ILE A 146 -10.64 0.10 11.07
CA ILE A 146 -9.46 -0.75 10.83
C ILE A 146 -8.56 -0.24 9.70
N TYR A 147 -8.97 0.79 8.96
CA TYR A 147 -8.22 1.34 7.83
C TYR A 147 -7.95 2.83 8.03
N LYS A 148 -6.69 3.16 8.27
CA LYS A 148 -6.19 4.55 8.40
C LYS A 148 -5.09 4.75 7.37
N LYS A 149 -5.35 5.55 6.33
CA LYS A 149 -4.41 5.77 5.21
C LYS A 149 -3.04 6.23 5.65
N SER A 150 -3.00 7.09 6.66
CA SER A 150 -1.75 7.63 7.21
C SER A 150 -0.92 6.60 7.99
N GLN A 151 -1.49 5.45 8.33
CA GLN A 151 -0.87 4.40 9.13
C GLN A 151 -0.64 3.10 8.36
N LEU A 152 -0.87 3.12 7.06
CA LEU A 152 -0.77 1.94 6.20
C LEU A 152 0.18 2.17 5.04
N LEU A 153 0.99 1.16 4.76
CA LEU A 153 1.84 1.09 3.59
C LEU A 153 1.54 -0.21 2.86
N TYR A 154 1.21 -0.11 1.56
CA TYR A 154 0.98 -1.27 0.73
C TYR A 154 2.25 -2.11 0.58
N GLY A 155 2.11 -3.41 0.73
CA GLY A 155 3.23 -4.36 0.66
C GLY A 155 4.07 -4.48 1.92
N LEU A 156 3.73 -3.75 3.01
CA LEU A 156 4.49 -3.77 4.25
C LEU A 156 4.50 -5.15 4.92
N ASP A 157 3.40 -5.88 4.87
CA ASP A 157 3.27 -7.23 5.37
C ASP A 157 4.30 -8.19 4.73
N LEU A 158 4.55 -8.03 3.42
CA LEU A 158 5.54 -8.78 2.66
C LEU A 158 6.97 -8.26 2.87
N ALA A 159 7.13 -6.93 2.95
CA ALA A 159 8.42 -6.25 2.99
C ALA A 159 9.07 -6.20 4.38
N LYS A 160 8.30 -6.28 5.47
CA LYS A 160 8.75 -6.02 6.85
C LYS A 160 10.01 -6.79 7.25
N ARG A 161 10.11 -8.07 6.85
CA ARG A 161 11.29 -8.90 7.15
C ARG A 161 12.53 -8.41 6.41
N SER A 162 12.39 -8.12 5.11
CA SER A 162 13.48 -7.60 4.28
C SER A 162 13.93 -6.23 4.77
N ILE A 163 12.99 -5.35 5.15
CA ILE A 163 13.30 -4.04 5.73
C ILE A 163 14.11 -4.20 7.00
N ALA A 164 13.67 -5.03 7.93
CA ALA A 164 14.36 -5.26 9.20
C ALA A 164 15.75 -5.92 9.05
N THR A 165 15.89 -6.85 8.09
CA THR A 165 17.15 -7.57 7.88
C THR A 165 18.19 -6.74 7.11
N GLN A 166 17.72 -5.95 6.12
CA GLN A 166 18.60 -5.14 5.27
C GLN A 166 18.82 -3.74 5.82
N HIS A 167 18.08 -3.33 6.85
CA HIS A 167 18.03 -1.96 7.37
C HIS A 167 17.78 -0.92 6.26
N LYS A 168 16.95 -1.28 5.30
CA LYS A 168 16.69 -0.50 4.09
C LYS A 168 15.23 -0.63 3.68
N VAL A 169 14.61 0.49 3.30
CA VAL A 169 13.27 0.53 2.71
C VAL A 169 13.29 1.31 1.41
N VAL A 170 12.52 0.84 0.43
CA VAL A 170 12.31 1.51 -0.86
C VAL A 170 10.85 1.96 -0.92
N ILE A 171 10.64 3.25 -1.09
CA ILE A 171 9.30 3.85 -1.22
C ILE A 171 9.04 4.08 -2.69
N VAL A 172 8.03 3.42 -3.23
CA VAL A 172 7.55 3.56 -4.62
C VAL A 172 6.16 4.20 -4.64
N GLU A 173 5.63 4.56 -5.81
CA GLU A 173 4.40 5.35 -5.88
C GLU A 173 3.12 4.51 -5.86
N GLY A 174 3.09 3.36 -6.51
CA GLY A 174 1.87 2.59 -6.74
C GLY A 174 1.94 1.10 -6.45
N TYR A 175 0.78 0.44 -6.52
CA TYR A 175 0.63 -1.00 -6.26
C TYR A 175 1.42 -1.85 -7.26
N THR A 176 1.37 -1.50 -8.53
CA THR A 176 2.12 -2.20 -9.59
C THR A 176 3.62 -2.02 -9.47
N ASP A 177 4.07 -0.89 -8.94
CA ASP A 177 5.49 -0.61 -8.71
C ASP A 177 6.04 -1.46 -7.58
N VAL A 178 5.26 -1.64 -6.48
CA VAL A 178 5.61 -2.58 -5.41
C VAL A 178 5.71 -3.99 -5.97
N MET A 179 4.73 -4.43 -6.77
CA MET A 179 4.76 -5.74 -7.40
C MET A 179 6.01 -5.91 -8.29
N ALA A 180 6.30 -4.91 -9.14
CA ALA A 180 7.46 -4.92 -10.03
C ALA A 180 8.79 -4.99 -9.25
N ALA A 181 8.91 -4.19 -8.18
CA ALA A 181 10.08 -4.20 -7.31
C ALA A 181 10.30 -5.55 -6.65
N HIS A 182 9.26 -6.13 -6.04
CA HIS A 182 9.36 -7.44 -5.40
C HIS A 182 9.71 -8.55 -6.38
N VAL A 183 9.10 -8.56 -7.57
CA VAL A 183 9.42 -9.52 -8.64
C VAL A 183 10.88 -9.37 -9.11
N ALA A 184 11.42 -8.16 -9.08
CA ALA A 184 12.82 -7.89 -9.41
C ALA A 184 13.79 -8.21 -8.28
N GLY A 185 13.30 -8.69 -7.11
CA GLY A 185 14.14 -9.02 -5.96
C GLY A 185 14.32 -7.89 -4.95
N VAL A 186 13.72 -6.71 -5.19
CA VAL A 186 13.68 -5.59 -4.23
C VAL A 186 12.48 -5.77 -3.30
N THR A 187 12.60 -6.74 -2.39
CA THR A 187 11.50 -7.20 -1.54
C THR A 187 11.24 -6.32 -0.31
N ASN A 188 11.98 -5.24 -0.16
CA ASN A 188 11.81 -4.19 0.86
C ASN A 188 11.06 -2.95 0.32
N ALA A 189 10.41 -3.06 -0.84
CA ALA A 189 9.63 -1.98 -1.45
C ALA A 189 8.21 -1.92 -0.88
N VAL A 190 7.74 -0.69 -0.64
CA VAL A 190 6.39 -0.37 -0.15
C VAL A 190 5.87 0.90 -0.83
N ALA A 191 4.55 1.11 -0.78
CA ALA A 191 3.92 2.34 -1.29
C ALA A 191 2.87 2.88 -0.31
N THR A 192 2.57 4.16 -0.40
CA THR A 192 1.43 4.75 0.31
C THR A 192 0.10 4.35 -0.34
N CYS A 193 -0.99 4.42 0.42
CA CYS A 193 -2.31 4.00 -0.02
C CYS A 193 -3.17 5.19 -0.46
N GLY A 194 -2.77 5.89 -1.53
CA GLY A 194 -3.51 7.04 -2.06
C GLY A 194 -3.46 8.29 -1.16
N THR A 195 -2.37 8.47 -0.44
CA THR A 195 -2.06 9.65 0.36
C THR A 195 -0.58 10.00 0.22
N ALA A 196 -0.20 11.22 0.57
CA ALA A 196 1.20 11.59 0.64
C ALA A 196 1.91 10.80 1.75
N PHE A 197 3.20 10.54 1.55
CA PHE A 197 4.06 10.00 2.60
C PHE A 197 4.19 11.04 3.73
N GLY A 198 3.96 10.65 4.98
CA GLY A 198 3.89 11.57 6.11
C GLY A 198 4.43 10.95 7.41
N SER A 199 4.36 11.72 8.49
CA SER A 199 4.98 11.44 9.79
C SER A 199 4.58 10.09 10.42
N GLU A 200 3.34 9.64 10.23
CA GLU A 200 2.91 8.32 10.73
C GLU A 200 3.60 7.18 9.95
N HIS A 201 3.78 7.35 8.62
CA HIS A 201 4.54 6.39 7.81
C HIS A 201 6.02 6.34 8.24
N VAL A 202 6.62 7.51 8.52
CA VAL A 202 7.97 7.62 9.10
C VAL A 202 8.08 6.80 10.39
N ARG A 203 7.12 6.97 11.31
CA ARG A 203 7.11 6.26 12.59
C ARG A 203 7.10 4.74 12.42
N ILE A 204 6.30 4.23 11.47
CA ILE A 204 6.22 2.80 11.17
C ILE A 204 7.56 2.28 10.63
N ILE A 205 8.14 3.00 9.66
CA ILE A 205 9.39 2.62 9.02
C ILE A 205 10.55 2.66 10.00
N ARG A 206 10.69 3.72 10.82
CA ARG A 206 11.72 3.82 11.86
C ARG A 206 11.72 2.63 12.79
N ARG A 207 10.54 2.17 13.22
CA ARG A 207 10.42 0.99 14.07
C ARG A 207 10.96 -0.27 13.41
N LEU A 208 10.70 -0.44 12.09
CA LEU A 208 11.16 -1.62 11.34
C LEU A 208 12.65 -1.56 11.01
N LEU A 209 13.18 -0.37 10.75
CA LEU A 209 14.60 -0.16 10.50
C LEU A 209 15.45 -0.32 11.77
N GLY A 210 14.82 -0.35 12.97
CA GLY A 210 15.56 -0.24 14.22
C GLY A 210 16.20 1.14 14.40
N ASP A 211 15.62 2.16 13.75
CA ASP A 211 16.07 3.53 13.76
C ASP A 211 15.71 4.17 15.11
N HIS A 212 16.49 3.84 16.12
CA HIS A 212 16.47 4.54 17.40
C HIS A 212 17.30 5.81 17.23
N ALA A 213 16.91 6.88 17.92
CA ALA A 213 17.62 8.16 17.90
C ALA A 213 19.03 8.02 18.54
N ASP A 214 19.91 7.30 17.85
CA ASP A 214 21.33 7.20 18.19
C ASP A 214 22.06 8.27 17.37
N PRO A 215 22.68 9.27 18.01
CA PRO A 215 23.45 10.29 17.31
C PRO A 215 24.60 9.74 16.45
N ALA A 216 25.03 8.50 16.68
CA ALA A 216 26.08 7.83 15.90
C ALA A 216 25.56 7.20 14.58
N ALA A 217 24.26 7.09 14.37
CA ALA A 217 23.65 6.42 13.20
C ALA A 217 23.85 7.21 11.89
N GLY A 218 24.28 8.47 11.93
CA GLY A 218 24.52 9.33 10.78
C GLY A 218 26.01 9.45 10.36
N VAL A 219 26.91 8.63 10.90
CA VAL A 219 28.34 8.74 10.58
C VAL A 219 28.65 7.97 9.29
N VAL A 220 28.91 8.68 8.20
CA VAL A 220 29.56 8.11 7.01
C VAL A 220 30.99 7.80 7.38
N LEU A 221 31.35 6.52 7.39
CA LEU A 221 32.75 6.11 7.58
C LEU A 221 33.60 6.61 6.40
N SER A 222 34.88 6.90 6.65
CA SER A 222 35.87 7.29 5.65
C SER A 222 36.03 6.29 4.49
N SER A 223 35.41 5.11 4.58
CA SER A 223 35.31 4.09 3.54
C SER A 223 34.14 4.29 2.56
N GLY A 224 33.34 5.36 2.70
CA GLY A 224 32.13 5.60 1.88
C GLY A 224 30.97 4.62 2.17
N ARG A 225 31.08 3.76 3.18
CA ARG A 225 29.97 2.91 3.65
C ARG A 225 29.20 3.64 4.73
N ALA A 226 27.93 3.91 4.44
CA ALA A 226 26.99 4.40 5.43
C ALA A 226 26.85 3.35 6.56
N HIS A 227 27.14 3.75 7.79
CA HIS A 227 26.72 2.99 8.97
C HIS A 227 25.36 3.55 9.34
N GLY A 228 24.28 2.83 8.99
CA GLY A 228 22.93 3.25 9.33
C GLY A 228 21.88 2.66 8.40
N SER A 229 20.65 2.87 8.77
CA SER A 229 19.49 2.48 7.98
C SER A 229 19.29 3.44 6.80
N GLU A 230 18.72 2.94 5.70
CA GLU A 230 18.48 3.72 4.48
C GLU A 230 16.99 3.79 4.13
N VAL A 231 16.53 4.97 3.78
CA VAL A 231 15.21 5.22 3.19
C VAL A 231 15.41 5.74 1.77
N ILE A 232 14.96 4.99 0.77
CA ILE A 232 15.15 5.32 -0.64
C ILE A 232 13.80 5.62 -1.26
N PHE A 233 13.61 6.85 -1.71
CA PHE A 233 12.45 7.25 -2.48
C PHE A 233 12.72 7.06 -3.96
N THR A 234 11.83 6.33 -4.64
CA THR A 234 11.85 6.24 -6.10
C THR A 234 10.71 7.08 -6.65
N PHE A 235 11.00 7.92 -7.61
CA PHE A 235 10.04 8.81 -8.24
C PHE A 235 10.05 8.62 -9.75
N ASP A 236 8.89 8.79 -10.35
CA ASP A 236 8.78 9.00 -11.78
C ASP A 236 9.53 10.28 -12.13
N GLY A 237 10.29 10.28 -13.22
CA GLY A 237 11.11 11.43 -13.63
C GLY A 237 10.31 12.64 -14.11
N ASP A 238 9.01 12.69 -13.82
CA ASP A 238 8.09 13.76 -14.18
C ASP A 238 7.98 14.85 -13.11
N SER A 239 7.17 15.86 -13.36
CA SER A 239 6.94 16.97 -12.41
C SER A 239 6.25 16.54 -11.11
N ALA A 240 5.53 15.44 -11.12
CA ALA A 240 4.88 14.89 -9.93
C ALA A 240 5.91 14.20 -9.04
N GLY A 241 6.84 13.45 -9.62
CA GLY A 241 7.99 12.86 -8.91
C GLY A 241 8.87 13.93 -8.25
N GLN A 242 9.15 15.04 -8.93
CA GLN A 242 9.88 16.16 -8.32
C GLN A 242 9.15 16.76 -7.12
N LYS A 243 7.82 16.91 -7.18
CA LYS A 243 7.02 17.38 -6.05
C LYS A 243 7.00 16.37 -4.90
N ALA A 244 7.00 15.07 -5.21
CA ALA A 244 7.09 14.02 -4.21
C ALA A 244 8.46 14.04 -3.53
N ALA A 245 9.55 14.25 -4.26
CA ALA A 245 10.88 14.45 -3.70
C ALA A 245 10.95 15.63 -2.73
N LEU A 246 10.36 16.78 -3.10
CA LEU A 246 10.30 17.96 -2.23
C LEU A 246 9.48 17.71 -0.94
N ARG A 247 8.43 16.88 -1.00
CA ARG A 247 7.67 16.48 0.19
C ARG A 247 8.46 15.50 1.07
N ALA A 248 9.14 14.54 0.46
CA ALA A 248 10.02 13.63 1.16
C ALA A 248 11.13 14.38 1.90
N TYR A 249 11.63 15.47 1.32
CA TYR A 249 12.55 16.39 1.98
C TYR A 249 12.01 16.94 3.31
N GLY A 250 10.73 17.33 3.36
CA GLY A 250 10.10 17.79 4.61
C GLY A 250 10.03 16.72 5.69
N GLU A 251 9.98 15.44 5.30
CA GLU A 251 9.93 14.29 6.22
C GLU A 251 11.34 13.76 6.58
N ASP A 252 12.37 14.10 5.82
CA ASP A 252 13.75 13.63 6.03
C ASP A 252 14.28 13.96 7.44
N GLN A 253 13.97 15.14 7.94
CA GLN A 253 14.36 15.56 9.30
C GLN A 253 13.80 14.66 10.43
N ASN A 254 12.81 13.83 10.10
CA ASN A 254 12.20 12.89 11.03
C ASN A 254 12.89 11.52 11.04
N PHE A 255 13.85 11.28 10.12
CA PHE A 255 14.64 10.06 10.09
C PHE A 255 16.03 10.30 10.72
N ALA A 256 16.50 9.34 11.53
CA ALA A 256 17.93 9.20 11.81
C ALA A 256 18.64 8.37 10.72
N ALA A 257 17.87 7.61 9.92
CA ALA A 257 18.34 6.90 8.74
C ALA A 257 18.75 7.87 7.65
N GLN A 258 19.69 7.47 6.80
CA GLN A 258 20.06 8.24 5.61
C GLN A 258 18.96 8.18 4.55
N THR A 259 18.62 9.33 3.98
CA THR A 259 17.58 9.46 2.96
C THR A 259 18.19 9.64 1.58
N PHE A 260 17.72 8.85 0.63
CA PHE A 260 18.17 8.82 -0.74
C PHE A 260 17.01 9.00 -1.71
N VAL A 261 17.35 9.42 -2.92
CA VAL A 261 16.42 9.49 -4.06
C VAL A 261 16.99 8.66 -5.21
N ALA A 262 16.15 7.89 -5.85
CA ALA A 262 16.43 7.18 -7.09
C ALA A 262 15.40 7.61 -8.14
N VAL A 263 15.88 8.21 -9.24
CA VAL A 263 15.04 8.69 -10.35
C VAL A 263 15.24 7.79 -11.55
N ALA A 264 14.14 7.23 -12.04
CA ALA A 264 14.19 6.36 -13.21
C ALA A 264 14.54 7.16 -14.48
N PRO A 265 15.40 6.63 -15.36
CA PRO A 265 15.73 7.29 -16.61
C PRO A 265 14.48 7.48 -17.49
N GLY A 266 14.32 8.66 -18.08
CA GLY A 266 13.25 8.93 -19.05
C GLY A 266 11.84 9.05 -18.48
N GLY A 267 11.69 9.20 -17.15
CA GLY A 267 10.37 9.37 -16.52
C GLY A 267 9.51 8.12 -16.48
N GLN A 268 10.12 6.94 -16.56
CA GLN A 268 9.42 5.66 -16.45
C GLN A 268 9.13 5.33 -14.98
N ASP A 269 7.94 4.79 -14.71
CA ASP A 269 7.71 4.15 -13.42
C ASP A 269 8.49 2.81 -13.30
N PRO A 270 8.68 2.28 -12.07
CA PRO A 270 9.38 1.00 -11.88
C PRO A 270 8.78 -0.17 -12.68
N CYS A 271 7.46 -0.20 -12.86
CA CYS A 271 6.80 -1.24 -13.63
C CYS A 271 7.18 -1.16 -15.12
N ASP A 272 7.12 0.03 -15.71
CA ASP A 272 7.49 0.27 -17.11
C ASP A 272 8.98 0.06 -17.32
N LEU A 273 9.84 0.48 -16.38
CA LEU A 273 11.27 0.24 -16.43
C LEU A 273 11.59 -1.27 -16.48
N ARG A 274 10.92 -2.07 -15.63
CA ARG A 274 11.08 -3.52 -15.62
C ARG A 274 10.67 -4.15 -16.94
N LEU A 275 9.56 -3.71 -17.52
CA LEU A 275 9.08 -4.20 -18.80
C LEU A 275 10.06 -3.92 -19.94
N ALA A 276 10.63 -2.70 -19.95
CA ALA A 276 11.54 -2.27 -21.00
C ALA A 276 12.93 -2.89 -20.89
N GLN A 277 13.47 -3.08 -19.67
CA GLN A 277 14.88 -3.40 -19.44
C GLN A 277 15.10 -4.61 -18.53
N GLY A 278 14.04 -5.24 -18.03
CA GLY A 278 14.12 -6.44 -17.19
C GLY A 278 14.29 -6.13 -15.69
N ASN A 279 14.31 -7.21 -14.91
CA ASN A 279 14.37 -7.12 -13.43
C ASN A 279 15.63 -6.40 -12.93
N GLN A 280 16.77 -6.59 -13.58
CA GLN A 280 18.04 -5.97 -13.16
C GLN A 280 17.97 -4.45 -13.16
N ALA A 281 17.20 -3.86 -14.09
CA ALA A 281 17.05 -2.40 -14.16
C ALA A 281 16.45 -1.79 -12.89
N ILE A 282 15.55 -2.49 -12.19
CA ILE A 282 15.00 -2.04 -10.89
C ILE A 282 16.08 -2.09 -9.81
N VAL A 283 16.87 -3.17 -9.78
CA VAL A 283 17.98 -3.29 -8.82
C VAL A 283 19.02 -2.18 -9.06
N ASP A 284 19.37 -1.92 -10.31
CA ASP A 284 20.31 -0.88 -10.72
C ASP A 284 19.77 0.52 -10.37
N LEU A 285 18.48 0.77 -10.58
CA LEU A 285 17.82 2.01 -10.17
C LEU A 285 18.00 2.27 -8.67
N VAL A 286 17.69 1.29 -7.84
CA VAL A 286 17.82 1.41 -6.38
C VAL A 286 19.28 1.57 -5.95
N ASN A 287 20.22 0.94 -6.66
CA ASN A 287 21.64 1.03 -6.39
C ASN A 287 22.27 2.36 -6.86
N SER A 288 21.70 2.99 -7.88
CA SER A 288 22.14 4.30 -8.39
C SER A 288 21.61 5.51 -7.59
N ARG A 289 20.97 5.24 -6.45
CA ARG A 289 20.43 6.26 -5.56
C ARG A 289 21.48 7.30 -5.17
N ILE A 290 21.06 8.53 -5.07
CA ILE A 290 21.89 9.66 -4.60
C ILE A 290 21.35 10.14 -3.26
N PRO A 291 22.21 10.68 -2.35
CA PRO A 291 21.72 11.32 -1.13
C PRO A 291 20.72 12.43 -1.45
N LEU A 292 19.70 12.56 -0.60
CA LEU A 292 18.69 13.62 -0.78
C LEU A 292 19.33 15.03 -0.60
N PHE A 293 20.47 15.09 0.10
CA PHE A 293 21.26 16.27 0.33
C PHE A 293 22.65 16.10 -0.31
N GLU A 294 22.87 16.74 -1.43
CA GLU A 294 24.15 17.19 -1.97
C GLU A 294 24.00 18.60 -2.48
#